data_fffdba6f12456a2b7f4446748df6ca82
#
_entry.id   fffdba6f12456a2b7f4446748df6ca82
#
_cell.length_a   1.000
_cell.length_b   1.000
_cell.length_c   1.000
_cell.angle_alpha   90.00
_cell.angle_beta   90.00
_cell.angle_gamma   90.00
#
_symmetry.space_group_name_H-M   'P 1'
#
loop_
_entity.id
_entity.type
_entity.pdbx_description
1 polymer ?
#
loop_
_entity_poly.entity_id
_entity_poly.type
_entity_poly.pdbx_seq_one_letter_code
_entity_poly.pdbx_strand_id
1 'polypeptide(L)'
;MLAAGYIWGLWILFVSHVLLIGTTVVPSLQGFGPVVTKYCTSAKTAWLTIDDGPDPNTTPHVIALLEKFGARATFFLIGAKAAKYPALTRMILDAGHTIGNHTQTHPQFSFWRLGPKALAREIDAFEGTITSLGIASSFWFRAPTGMKNPFLHPILAARGLRLVGWSARAYDTQIDDSAKIVERIKRSVVSGTIILLHERPHPEVCLRALELLLEELTAKHFQLILPEPKELLAGRVQSVWETS
;
A
#
# COMPACT_ATOMS: atom_id res chain seq x y z
N MET A 1 4.09 32.78 -38.62
CA MET A 1 4.86 32.53 -37.40
C MET A 1 4.03 32.52 -36.11
N LEU A 2 3.08 33.44 -35.91
CA LEU A 2 2.23 33.44 -34.68
C LEU A 2 1.40 32.18 -34.47
N ALA A 3 0.79 31.62 -35.49
CA ALA A 3 -0.05 30.41 -35.40
C ALA A 3 0.76 29.16 -34.93
N ALA A 4 2.01 29.02 -35.36
CA ALA A 4 2.86 27.92 -34.94
C ALA A 4 3.20 28.00 -33.44
N GLY A 5 3.43 29.21 -32.90
CA GLY A 5 3.70 29.42 -31.47
C GLY A 5 2.51 29.00 -30.60
N TYR A 6 1.28 29.28 -31.00
CA TYR A 6 0.07 28.84 -30.26
C TYR A 6 -0.09 27.31 -30.27
N ILE A 7 0.19 26.65 -31.38
CA ILE A 7 0.11 25.18 -31.49
C ILE A 7 1.13 24.52 -30.53
N TRP A 8 2.38 24.99 -30.51
CA TRP A 8 3.37 24.48 -29.57
C TRP A 8 3.00 24.74 -28.10
N GLY A 9 2.44 25.90 -27.78
CA GLY A 9 1.94 26.22 -26.44
C GLY A 9 0.84 25.25 -25.99
N LEU A 10 -0.13 24.94 -26.87
CA LEU A 10 -1.18 23.95 -26.59
C LEU A 10 -0.64 22.53 -26.39
N TRP A 11 0.35 22.12 -27.19
CA TRP A 11 1.02 20.82 -27.04
C TRP A 11 1.77 20.72 -25.70
N ILE A 12 2.47 21.75 -25.28
CA ILE A 12 3.17 21.79 -23.97
C ILE A 12 2.15 21.66 -22.84
N LEU A 13 1.05 22.41 -22.90
CA LEU A 13 -0.04 22.30 -21.93
C LEU A 13 -0.65 20.89 -21.89
N PHE A 14 -0.94 20.33 -23.04
CA PHE A 14 -1.49 18.96 -23.13
C PHE A 14 -0.54 17.93 -22.52
N VAL A 15 0.73 17.93 -22.92
CA VAL A 15 1.73 17.00 -22.41
C VAL A 15 1.93 17.17 -20.91
N SER A 16 1.99 18.40 -20.40
CA SER A 16 2.13 18.65 -18.96
C SER A 16 0.95 18.13 -18.15
N HIS A 17 -0.29 18.26 -18.66
CA HIS A 17 -1.49 17.72 -18.03
C HIS A 17 -1.51 16.18 -18.05
N VAL A 18 -1.12 15.56 -19.17
CA VAL A 18 -1.01 14.10 -19.26
C VAL A 18 0.02 13.56 -18.26
N LEU A 19 1.18 14.20 -18.14
CA LEU A 19 2.19 13.85 -17.15
C LEU A 19 1.69 14.01 -15.72
N LEU A 20 1.01 15.12 -15.42
CA LEU A 20 0.44 15.39 -14.10
C LEU A 20 -0.63 14.35 -13.73
N ILE A 21 -1.54 14.05 -14.65
CA ILE A 21 -2.56 13.03 -14.46
C ILE A 21 -1.90 11.66 -14.27
N GLY A 22 -0.93 11.31 -15.12
CA GLY A 22 -0.19 10.04 -15.01
C GLY A 22 0.47 9.88 -13.65
N THR A 23 1.18 10.89 -13.15
CA THR A 23 1.81 10.84 -11.83
C THR A 23 0.82 10.80 -10.67
N THR A 24 -0.40 11.33 -10.87
CA THR A 24 -1.47 11.26 -9.88
C THR A 24 -2.12 9.88 -9.81
N VAL A 25 -2.47 9.28 -10.96
CA VAL A 25 -3.33 8.08 -11.00
C VAL A 25 -2.56 6.76 -11.11
N VAL A 26 -1.31 6.79 -11.59
CA VAL A 26 -0.48 5.56 -11.69
C VAL A 26 0.30 5.37 -10.40
N PRO A 27 -0.03 4.34 -9.57
CA PRO A 27 0.53 4.18 -8.24
C PRO A 27 2.05 4.04 -8.20
N SER A 28 2.65 3.42 -9.21
CA SER A 28 4.10 3.15 -9.30
C SER A 28 4.94 4.31 -9.85
N LEU A 29 4.32 5.33 -10.47
CA LEU A 29 5.06 6.48 -10.98
C LEU A 29 5.59 7.36 -9.83
N GLN A 30 6.87 7.77 -9.95
CA GLN A 30 7.58 8.51 -8.92
C GLN A 30 7.65 10.03 -9.19
N GLY A 31 6.72 10.56 -10.02
CA GLY A 31 6.76 11.96 -10.46
C GLY A 31 6.60 13.00 -9.35
N PHE A 32 5.92 12.66 -8.26
CA PHE A 32 5.79 13.53 -7.07
C PHE A 32 6.73 13.14 -5.93
N GLY A 33 7.55 12.11 -6.10
CA GLY A 33 8.48 11.61 -5.11
C GLY A 33 8.54 10.08 -5.04
N PRO A 34 9.39 9.52 -4.17
CA PRO A 34 9.68 8.09 -4.13
C PRO A 34 8.48 7.26 -3.66
N VAL A 35 8.18 6.18 -4.39
CA VAL A 35 7.21 5.14 -4.03
C VAL A 35 7.93 3.81 -3.92
N VAL A 36 7.82 3.15 -2.78
CA VAL A 36 8.37 1.81 -2.58
C VAL A 36 7.45 0.81 -3.26
N THR A 37 7.91 0.21 -4.37
CA THR A 37 7.14 -0.80 -5.13
C THR A 37 7.78 -2.18 -5.09
N LYS A 38 9.05 -2.26 -4.67
CA LYS A 38 9.82 -3.49 -4.47
C LYS A 38 10.84 -3.27 -3.35
N TYR A 39 11.42 -4.34 -2.83
CA TYR A 39 12.56 -4.28 -1.95
C TYR A 39 13.70 -5.16 -2.45
N CYS A 40 14.93 -4.88 -2.00
CA CYS A 40 16.12 -5.60 -2.42
C CYS A 40 16.33 -6.84 -1.55
N THR A 41 16.35 -8.00 -2.19
CA THR A 41 16.66 -9.28 -1.53
C THR A 41 17.20 -10.27 -2.54
N SER A 42 18.12 -11.12 -2.13
CA SER A 42 18.57 -12.29 -2.89
C SER A 42 17.78 -13.56 -2.54
N ALA A 43 17.04 -13.53 -1.42
CA ALA A 43 16.21 -14.65 -0.98
C ALA A 43 14.87 -14.69 -1.74
N LYS A 44 14.27 -15.87 -1.84
CA LYS A 44 12.91 -16.03 -2.37
C LYS A 44 11.90 -15.53 -1.33
N THR A 45 11.81 -14.22 -1.19
CA THR A 45 10.88 -13.57 -0.26
C THR A 45 9.99 -12.58 -0.98
N ALA A 46 8.78 -12.38 -0.47
CA ALA A 46 7.84 -11.36 -0.89
C ALA A 46 7.20 -10.69 0.33
N TRP A 47 6.70 -9.49 0.15
CA TRP A 47 6.01 -8.74 1.19
C TRP A 47 4.51 -8.69 0.88
N LEU A 48 3.73 -9.43 1.64
CA LEU A 48 2.27 -9.37 1.55
C LEU A 48 1.76 -8.13 2.29
N THR A 49 0.90 -7.39 1.62
CA THR A 49 0.22 -6.22 2.18
C THR A 49 -1.28 -6.33 1.96
N ILE A 50 -2.06 -5.96 2.97
CA ILE A 50 -3.51 -6.11 3.01
C ILE A 50 -4.12 -4.77 3.40
N ASP A 51 -4.96 -4.21 2.53
CA ASP A 51 -5.56 -2.90 2.71
C ASP A 51 -7.00 -2.98 3.24
N ASP A 52 -7.54 -1.84 3.67
CA ASP A 52 -8.94 -1.58 4.02
C ASP A 52 -9.45 -2.19 5.34
N GLY A 53 -8.62 -2.91 6.09
CA GLY A 53 -8.97 -3.45 7.41
C GLY A 53 -9.02 -2.40 8.54
N PRO A 54 -9.29 -2.86 9.79
CA PRO A 54 -9.74 -4.20 10.13
C PRO A 54 -11.22 -4.42 9.86
N ASP A 55 -11.59 -5.66 9.58
CA ASP A 55 -12.98 -6.08 9.39
C ASP A 55 -13.30 -7.34 10.23
N PRO A 56 -14.40 -7.35 11.02
CA PRO A 56 -14.70 -8.45 11.92
C PRO A 56 -14.98 -9.78 11.23
N ASN A 57 -15.40 -9.75 9.97
CA ASN A 57 -15.69 -10.97 9.21
C ASN A 57 -14.47 -11.51 8.44
N THR A 58 -13.43 -10.68 8.27
CA THR A 58 -12.27 -11.04 7.43
C THR A 58 -10.99 -11.13 8.24
N THR A 59 -10.66 -10.12 9.04
CA THR A 59 -9.37 -10.03 9.75
C THR A 59 -9.01 -11.27 10.55
N PRO A 60 -9.90 -11.88 11.39
CA PRO A 60 -9.52 -13.05 12.17
C PRO A 60 -9.16 -14.25 11.28
N HIS A 61 -9.89 -14.45 10.19
CA HIS A 61 -9.65 -15.54 9.25
C HIS A 61 -8.38 -15.36 8.45
N VAL A 62 -8.08 -14.12 8.04
CA VAL A 62 -6.81 -13.76 7.38
C VAL A 62 -5.63 -14.07 8.29
N ILE A 63 -5.68 -13.67 9.56
CA ILE A 63 -4.65 -13.96 10.56
C ILE A 63 -4.45 -15.48 10.72
N ALA A 64 -5.52 -16.24 10.86
CA ALA A 64 -5.45 -17.69 11.01
C ALA A 64 -4.82 -18.38 9.77
N LEU A 65 -5.14 -17.91 8.56
CA LEU A 65 -4.49 -18.40 7.34
C LEU A 65 -3.00 -18.06 7.31
N LEU A 66 -2.63 -16.83 7.64
CA LEU A 66 -1.22 -16.42 7.68
C LEU A 66 -0.43 -17.24 8.70
N GLU A 67 -0.99 -17.50 9.88
CA GLU A 67 -0.40 -18.32 10.92
C GLU A 67 -0.19 -19.76 10.45
N LYS A 68 -1.22 -20.38 9.82
CA LYS A 68 -1.16 -21.73 9.25
C LYS A 68 0.02 -21.92 8.29
N PHE A 69 0.39 -20.90 7.54
CA PHE A 69 1.49 -20.92 6.56
C PHE A 69 2.79 -20.28 7.07
N GLY A 70 2.87 -19.87 8.34
CA GLY A 70 4.03 -19.18 8.90
C GLY A 70 4.35 -17.85 8.23
N ALA A 71 3.35 -17.22 7.60
CA ALA A 71 3.48 -16.00 6.82
C ALA A 71 3.31 -14.74 7.68
N ARG A 72 3.97 -13.64 7.27
CA ARG A 72 3.77 -12.32 7.88
C ARG A 72 3.28 -11.32 6.84
N ALA A 73 2.48 -10.35 7.29
CA ALA A 73 1.91 -9.32 6.43
C ALA A 73 1.90 -7.95 7.11
N THR A 74 1.83 -6.90 6.30
CA THR A 74 1.50 -5.55 6.78
C THR A 74 0.06 -5.23 6.42
N PHE A 75 -0.73 -4.83 7.43
CA PHE A 75 -2.11 -4.40 7.26
C PHE A 75 -2.14 -2.87 7.19
N PHE A 76 -2.51 -2.32 6.05
CA PHE A 76 -2.77 -0.89 5.90
C PHE A 76 -4.20 -0.60 6.33
N LEU A 77 -4.34 -0.17 7.58
CA LEU A 77 -5.64 -0.02 8.21
C LEU A 77 -6.24 1.36 7.97
N ILE A 78 -7.56 1.41 7.88
CA ILE A 78 -8.33 2.64 7.93
C ILE A 78 -8.51 3.04 9.40
N GLY A 79 -8.07 4.24 9.79
CA GLY A 79 -8.07 4.67 11.19
C GLY A 79 -9.44 4.62 11.85
N ALA A 80 -10.49 5.03 11.14
CA ALA A 80 -11.87 4.94 11.65
C ALA A 80 -12.30 3.50 11.96
N LYS A 81 -11.83 2.51 11.17
CA LYS A 81 -12.08 1.09 11.45
C LYS A 81 -11.21 0.58 12.61
N ALA A 82 -9.95 1.01 12.69
CA ALA A 82 -9.08 0.67 13.81
C ALA A 82 -9.66 1.17 15.15
N ALA A 83 -10.18 2.40 15.18
CA ALA A 83 -10.88 2.94 16.34
C ALA A 83 -12.15 2.18 16.70
N LYS A 84 -12.91 1.74 15.67
CA LYS A 84 -14.14 0.97 15.87
C LYS A 84 -13.90 -0.45 16.36
N TYR A 85 -12.77 -1.07 15.94
CA TYR A 85 -12.44 -2.46 16.25
C TYR A 85 -11.05 -2.59 16.90
N PRO A 86 -10.85 -2.00 18.11
CA PRO A 86 -9.54 -1.96 18.75
C PRO A 86 -8.98 -3.36 19.08
N ALA A 87 -9.84 -4.31 19.41
CA ALA A 87 -9.43 -5.68 19.69
C ALA A 87 -8.87 -6.38 18.44
N LEU A 88 -9.45 -6.16 17.25
CA LEU A 88 -8.92 -6.69 15.99
C LEU A 88 -7.60 -6.03 15.62
N THR A 89 -7.48 -4.72 15.84
CA THR A 89 -6.23 -3.99 15.62
C THR A 89 -5.10 -4.56 16.48
N ARG A 90 -5.39 -4.88 17.74
CA ARG A 90 -4.43 -5.53 18.64
C ARG A 90 -4.09 -6.94 18.19
N MET A 91 -5.11 -7.75 17.79
CA MET A 91 -4.94 -9.12 17.31
C MET A 91 -3.95 -9.20 16.13
N ILE A 92 -3.97 -8.24 15.20
CA ILE A 92 -3.01 -8.17 14.08
C ILE A 92 -1.58 -8.10 14.61
N LEU A 93 -1.31 -7.26 15.59
CA LEU A 93 0.03 -7.10 16.17
C LEU A 93 0.46 -8.31 17.01
N ASP A 94 -0.44 -8.83 17.84
CA ASP A 94 -0.17 -9.98 18.71
C ASP A 94 0.15 -11.24 17.88
N ALA A 95 -0.41 -11.35 16.67
CA ALA A 95 -0.06 -12.38 15.69
C ALA A 95 1.28 -12.12 14.98
N GLY A 96 2.02 -11.05 15.30
CA GLY A 96 3.32 -10.73 14.72
C GLY A 96 3.29 -10.07 13.35
N HIS A 97 2.15 -9.49 12.97
CA HIS A 97 2.01 -8.67 11.78
C HIS A 97 2.31 -7.19 12.08
N THR A 98 2.43 -6.36 11.06
CA THR A 98 2.61 -4.91 11.23
C THR A 98 1.42 -4.13 10.69
N ILE A 99 1.26 -2.90 11.18
CA ILE A 99 0.21 -1.98 10.77
C ILE A 99 0.84 -0.84 9.97
N GLY A 100 0.21 -0.45 8.87
CA GLY A 100 0.51 0.74 8.08
C GLY A 100 -0.66 1.72 8.09
N ASN A 101 -0.35 2.99 7.87
CA ASN A 101 -1.33 4.08 7.79
C ASN A 101 -2.02 4.08 6.42
N HIS A 102 -3.35 3.89 6.39
CA HIS A 102 -4.19 3.98 5.19
C HIS A 102 -5.19 5.14 5.26
N THR A 103 -4.78 6.25 5.91
CA THR A 103 -5.59 7.42 6.25
C THR A 103 -6.64 7.15 7.34
N GLN A 104 -7.23 8.23 7.89
CA GLN A 104 -8.27 8.10 8.91
C GLN A 104 -9.60 7.64 8.34
N THR A 105 -10.04 8.24 7.23
CA THR A 105 -11.40 8.05 6.69
C THR A 105 -11.45 7.38 5.34
N HIS A 106 -10.30 7.08 4.73
CA HIS A 106 -10.16 6.50 3.39
C HIS A 106 -10.93 7.28 2.32
N PRO A 107 -10.59 8.55 2.03
CA PRO A 107 -11.31 9.40 1.08
C PRO A 107 -11.03 8.96 -0.37
N GLN A 108 -11.50 7.78 -0.75
CA GLN A 108 -11.17 7.00 -1.94
C GLN A 108 -11.20 7.82 -3.25
N PHE A 109 -12.29 8.57 -3.49
CA PHE A 109 -12.47 9.33 -4.74
C PHE A 109 -11.97 10.77 -4.68
N SER A 110 -11.58 11.25 -3.51
CA SER A 110 -11.18 12.64 -3.29
C SER A 110 -9.75 12.82 -2.77
N PHE A 111 -9.03 11.74 -2.45
CA PHE A 111 -7.69 11.79 -1.90
C PHE A 111 -6.72 12.62 -2.76
N TRP A 112 -6.72 12.40 -4.07
CA TRP A 112 -5.84 13.08 -5.02
C TRP A 112 -6.02 14.61 -5.07
N ARG A 113 -7.19 15.11 -4.68
CA ARG A 113 -7.54 16.55 -4.70
C ARG A 113 -7.49 17.21 -3.32
N LEU A 114 -7.11 16.47 -2.26
CA LEU A 114 -6.99 17.05 -0.93
C LEU A 114 -5.88 18.11 -0.91
N GLY A 115 -6.19 19.28 -0.37
CA GLY A 115 -5.18 20.28 -0.08
C GLY A 115 -4.28 19.85 1.10
N PRO A 116 -3.12 20.52 1.30
CA PRO A 116 -2.11 20.06 2.24
C PRO A 116 -2.61 19.93 3.68
N LYS A 117 -3.46 20.85 4.14
CA LYS A 117 -4.03 20.78 5.49
C LYS A 117 -5.00 19.60 5.69
N ALA A 118 -5.82 19.29 4.68
CA ALA A 118 -6.75 18.17 4.75
C ALA A 118 -6.01 16.84 4.68
N LEU A 119 -5.00 16.74 3.82
CA LEU A 119 -4.15 15.58 3.68
C LEU A 119 -3.37 15.29 4.98
N ALA A 120 -2.77 16.32 5.58
CA ALA A 120 -2.09 16.20 6.87
C ALA A 120 -3.05 15.70 7.96
N ARG A 121 -4.27 16.24 8.03
CA ARG A 121 -5.29 15.79 9.02
C ARG A 121 -5.65 14.31 8.86
N GLU A 122 -5.80 13.80 7.64
CA GLU A 122 -6.07 12.37 7.39
C GLU A 122 -4.97 11.47 7.94
N ILE A 123 -3.71 11.88 7.73
CA ILE A 123 -2.55 11.13 8.17
C ILE A 123 -2.39 11.22 9.69
N ASP A 124 -2.44 12.44 10.26
CA ASP A 124 -2.25 12.68 11.70
C ASP A 124 -3.36 12.08 12.56
N ALA A 125 -4.61 12.11 12.06
CA ALA A 125 -5.73 11.51 12.76
C ALA A 125 -5.60 9.98 12.87
N PHE A 126 -5.07 9.31 11.83
CA PHE A 126 -4.73 7.89 11.92
C PHE A 126 -3.68 7.64 13.00
N GLU A 127 -2.55 8.38 12.98
CA GLU A 127 -1.49 8.22 13.96
C GLU A 127 -2.00 8.47 15.39
N GLY A 128 -2.84 9.49 15.58
CA GLY A 128 -3.53 9.76 16.86
C GLY A 128 -4.42 8.59 17.30
N THR A 129 -5.15 7.97 16.37
CA THR A 129 -5.97 6.79 16.65
C THR A 129 -5.09 5.61 17.11
N ILE A 130 -4.05 5.27 16.35
CA ILE A 130 -3.14 4.14 16.70
C ILE A 130 -2.44 4.39 18.04
N THR A 131 -1.95 5.60 18.26
CA THR A 131 -1.32 5.98 19.53
C THR A 131 -2.29 5.89 20.72
N SER A 132 -3.56 6.28 20.54
CA SER A 132 -4.59 6.16 21.59
C SER A 132 -4.90 4.72 21.99
N LEU A 133 -4.63 3.76 21.08
CA LEU A 133 -4.71 2.33 21.35
C LEU A 133 -3.44 1.75 22.00
N GLY A 134 -2.45 2.59 22.33
CA GLY A 134 -1.17 2.17 22.89
C GLY A 134 -0.27 1.44 21.87
N ILE A 135 -0.45 1.70 20.59
CA ILE A 135 0.29 1.10 19.49
C ILE A 135 1.30 2.12 18.95
N ALA A 136 2.52 1.69 18.71
CA ALA A 136 3.55 2.54 18.12
C ALA A 136 3.21 2.94 16.69
N SER A 137 3.54 4.17 16.32
CA SER A 137 3.37 4.69 14.96
C SER A 137 4.07 3.82 13.91
N SER A 138 3.47 3.72 12.76
CA SER A 138 4.00 3.00 11.62
C SER A 138 5.03 3.82 10.85
N PHE A 139 5.94 3.14 10.13
CA PHE A 139 6.78 3.78 9.10
C PHE A 139 6.12 3.80 7.73
N TRP A 140 5.01 3.10 7.59
CA TRP A 140 4.41 2.80 6.30
C TRP A 140 3.13 3.57 6.10
N PHE A 141 3.04 4.24 4.96
CA PHE A 141 1.82 4.88 4.49
C PHE A 141 1.44 4.33 3.11
N ARG A 142 0.17 4.07 2.89
CA ARG A 142 -0.38 3.75 1.58
C ARG A 142 -1.52 4.70 1.25
N ALA A 143 -1.44 5.32 0.07
CA ALA A 143 -2.48 6.22 -0.40
C ALA A 143 -3.74 5.44 -0.82
N PRO A 144 -4.95 5.87 -0.44
CA PRO A 144 -6.19 5.33 -0.97
C PRO A 144 -6.17 5.21 -2.50
N THR A 145 -6.53 4.04 -3.02
CA THR A 145 -6.49 3.71 -4.47
C THR A 145 -5.11 3.83 -5.14
N GLY A 146 -4.06 4.13 -4.38
CA GLY A 146 -2.72 4.42 -4.89
C GLY A 146 -2.56 5.79 -5.53
N MET A 147 -3.57 6.66 -5.45
CA MET A 147 -3.52 8.01 -6.01
C MET A 147 -2.64 8.94 -5.15
N LYS A 148 -1.99 9.88 -5.81
CA LYS A 148 -1.05 10.83 -5.19
C LYS A 148 -1.36 12.26 -5.61
N ASN A 149 -0.81 13.20 -4.87
CA ASN A 149 -0.77 14.60 -5.27
C ASN A 149 0.56 15.25 -4.86
N PRO A 150 0.89 16.46 -5.35
CA PRO A 150 2.18 17.11 -5.09
C PRO A 150 2.50 17.37 -3.60
N PHE A 151 1.48 17.41 -2.74
CA PHE A 151 1.63 17.72 -1.32
C PHE A 151 1.96 16.49 -0.47
N LEU A 152 1.74 15.28 -1.00
CA LEU A 152 1.81 14.04 -0.21
C LEU A 152 3.23 13.81 0.32
N HIS A 153 4.25 13.82 -0.56
CA HIS A 153 5.61 13.48 -0.15
C HIS A 153 6.21 14.41 0.90
N PRO A 154 6.13 15.74 0.79
CA PRO A 154 6.59 16.64 1.86
C PRO A 154 5.92 16.38 3.20
N ILE A 155 4.61 16.03 3.18
CA ILE A 155 3.84 15.74 4.40
C ILE A 155 4.29 14.42 5.03
N LEU A 156 4.52 13.38 4.22
CA LEU A 156 5.02 12.09 4.69
C LEU A 156 6.45 12.20 5.25
N ALA A 157 7.33 12.90 4.52
CA ALA A 157 8.72 13.11 4.92
C ALA A 157 8.84 13.80 6.29
N ALA A 158 8.03 14.85 6.52
CA ALA A 158 7.97 15.55 7.80
C ALA A 158 7.52 14.67 8.98
N ARG A 159 6.96 13.47 8.71
CA ARG A 159 6.47 12.49 9.71
C ARG A 159 7.29 11.21 9.75
N GLY A 160 8.36 11.12 8.97
CA GLY A 160 9.16 9.90 8.86
C GLY A 160 8.41 8.73 8.17
N LEU A 161 7.29 9.02 7.50
CA LEU A 161 6.48 8.02 6.80
C LEU A 161 6.99 7.79 5.37
N ARG A 162 6.88 6.58 4.89
CA ARG A 162 7.25 6.19 3.52
C ARG A 162 6.04 5.69 2.74
N LEU A 163 5.89 6.18 1.52
CA LEU A 163 4.83 5.77 0.62
C LEU A 163 5.12 4.38 0.05
N VAL A 164 4.26 3.43 0.36
CA VAL A 164 4.33 2.04 -0.12
C VAL A 164 3.27 1.83 -1.21
N GLY A 165 3.75 1.49 -2.40
CA GLY A 165 2.95 0.98 -3.50
C GLY A 165 2.98 -0.55 -3.54
N TRP A 166 2.94 -1.12 -4.74
CA TRP A 166 2.98 -2.56 -4.99
C TRP A 166 3.60 -2.86 -6.35
N SER A 167 4.03 -4.09 -6.54
CA SER A 167 4.49 -4.61 -7.83
C SER A 167 3.67 -5.81 -8.32
N ALA A 168 2.84 -6.41 -7.46
CA ALA A 168 1.86 -7.42 -7.83
C ALA A 168 0.47 -7.02 -7.31
N ARG A 169 -0.50 -6.92 -8.22
CA ARG A 169 -1.89 -6.56 -7.92
C ARG A 169 -2.84 -7.47 -8.70
N ALA A 170 -3.87 -7.91 -8.03
CA ALA A 170 -4.87 -8.83 -8.60
C ALA A 170 -6.15 -8.15 -9.08
N TYR A 171 -6.41 -6.90 -8.70
CA TYR A 171 -7.72 -6.26 -8.82
C TYR A 171 -8.81 -7.05 -8.08
N ASP A 172 -8.45 -7.61 -6.94
CA ASP A 172 -9.28 -8.42 -6.07
C ASP A 172 -10.55 -7.70 -5.58
N THR A 173 -10.56 -6.36 -5.60
CA THR A 173 -11.76 -5.54 -5.35
C THR A 173 -12.77 -5.53 -6.50
N GLN A 174 -12.43 -6.06 -7.68
CA GLN A 174 -13.24 -6.05 -8.89
C GLN A 174 -13.47 -7.45 -9.47
N ILE A 175 -12.73 -8.44 -9.00
CA ILE A 175 -12.77 -9.82 -9.50
C ILE A 175 -13.33 -10.72 -8.41
N ASP A 176 -14.41 -11.44 -8.73
CA ASP A 176 -15.05 -12.40 -7.82
C ASP A 176 -14.69 -13.86 -8.15
N ASP A 177 -13.45 -14.08 -8.62
CA ASP A 177 -12.90 -15.39 -8.95
C ASP A 177 -11.52 -15.52 -8.30
N SER A 178 -11.44 -16.32 -7.24
CA SER A 178 -10.23 -16.51 -6.45
C SER A 178 -9.06 -17.05 -7.28
N ALA A 179 -9.32 -17.96 -8.24
CA ALA A 179 -8.27 -18.52 -9.08
C ALA A 179 -7.69 -17.48 -10.04
N LYS A 180 -8.53 -16.61 -10.62
CA LYS A 180 -8.07 -15.50 -11.47
C LYS A 180 -7.27 -14.47 -10.68
N ILE A 181 -7.65 -14.20 -9.43
CA ILE A 181 -6.91 -13.33 -8.52
C ILE A 181 -5.48 -13.86 -8.35
N VAL A 182 -5.35 -15.14 -7.97
CA VAL A 182 -4.05 -15.79 -7.75
C VAL A 182 -3.22 -15.84 -9.03
N GLU A 183 -3.83 -16.21 -10.17
CA GLU A 183 -3.12 -16.30 -11.45
C GLU A 183 -2.52 -14.95 -11.87
N ARG A 184 -3.21 -13.84 -11.58
CA ARG A 184 -2.67 -12.49 -11.85
C ARG A 184 -1.49 -12.14 -10.95
N ILE A 185 -1.58 -12.43 -9.65
CA ILE A 185 -0.49 -12.16 -8.70
C ILE A 185 0.74 -12.96 -9.09
N LYS A 186 0.60 -14.26 -9.28
CA LYS A 186 1.74 -15.17 -9.50
C LYS A 186 2.57 -14.85 -10.76
N ARG A 187 1.97 -14.23 -11.79
CA ARG A 187 2.69 -13.74 -12.98
C ARG A 187 3.71 -12.65 -12.67
N SER A 188 3.50 -11.91 -11.58
CA SER A 188 4.33 -10.76 -11.21
C SER A 188 5.24 -11.05 -10.02
N VAL A 189 5.09 -12.20 -9.35
CA VAL A 189 5.88 -12.52 -8.16
C VAL A 189 7.31 -12.93 -8.53
N VAL A 190 8.24 -12.15 -8.04
CA VAL A 190 9.68 -12.41 -8.03
C VAL A 190 10.23 -12.02 -6.65
N SER A 191 11.49 -12.32 -6.35
CA SER A 191 12.12 -11.89 -5.10
C SER A 191 11.98 -10.38 -4.91
N GLY A 192 11.57 -9.94 -3.73
CA GLY A 192 11.35 -8.53 -3.40
C GLY A 192 10.01 -7.95 -3.87
N THR A 193 9.09 -8.76 -4.39
CA THR A 193 7.74 -8.31 -4.78
C THR A 193 6.93 -7.85 -3.57
N ILE A 194 6.23 -6.72 -3.73
CA ILE A 194 5.18 -6.26 -2.81
C ILE A 194 3.83 -6.65 -3.40
N ILE A 195 3.10 -7.50 -2.68
CA ILE A 195 1.80 -8.04 -3.09
C ILE A 195 0.70 -7.22 -2.42
N LEU A 196 -0.29 -6.78 -3.20
CA LEU A 196 -1.47 -6.08 -2.71
C LEU A 196 -2.71 -6.97 -2.76
N LEU A 197 -3.34 -7.13 -1.61
CA LEU A 197 -4.70 -7.66 -1.43
C LEU A 197 -5.52 -6.70 -0.55
N HIS A 198 -6.84 -6.90 -0.50
CA HIS A 198 -7.76 -6.09 0.31
C HIS A 198 -8.66 -6.97 1.18
N GLU A 199 -9.04 -6.44 2.35
CA GLU A 199 -10.18 -6.99 3.08
C GLU A 199 -11.48 -6.49 2.44
N ARG A 200 -12.37 -7.43 2.06
CA ARG A 200 -13.57 -7.15 1.27
C ARG A 200 -14.84 -7.50 2.04
N PRO A 201 -15.98 -6.87 1.69
CA PRO A 201 -17.29 -7.25 2.24
C PRO A 201 -17.70 -8.70 1.96
N HIS A 202 -17.16 -9.33 0.90
CA HIS A 202 -17.37 -10.74 0.57
C HIS A 202 -16.14 -11.56 0.94
N PRO A 203 -16.04 -12.05 2.19
CA PRO A 203 -14.84 -12.66 2.72
C PRO A 203 -14.44 -13.96 2.00
N GLU A 204 -15.40 -14.72 1.47
CA GLU A 204 -15.15 -16.05 0.89
C GLU A 204 -14.17 -16.01 -0.28
N VAL A 205 -14.35 -15.05 -1.19
CA VAL A 205 -13.47 -14.91 -2.38
C VAL A 205 -12.07 -14.46 -1.95
N CYS A 206 -12.00 -13.50 -1.04
CA CYS A 206 -10.74 -12.97 -0.52
C CYS A 206 -9.96 -14.05 0.25
N LEU A 207 -10.60 -14.74 1.17
CA LEU A 207 -9.99 -15.79 1.98
C LEU A 207 -9.53 -16.98 1.11
N ARG A 208 -10.38 -17.40 0.15
CA ARG A 208 -9.98 -18.46 -0.77
C ARG A 208 -8.82 -18.04 -1.68
N ALA A 209 -8.81 -16.80 -2.16
CA ALA A 209 -7.69 -16.28 -2.95
C ALA A 209 -6.40 -16.23 -2.11
N LEU A 210 -6.47 -15.78 -0.86
CA LEU A 210 -5.33 -15.76 0.04
C LEU A 210 -4.82 -17.19 0.31
N GLU A 211 -5.68 -18.14 0.61
CA GLU A 211 -5.28 -19.53 0.84
C GLU A 211 -4.56 -20.12 -0.38
N LEU A 212 -5.16 -20.03 -1.57
CA LEU A 212 -4.55 -20.49 -2.82
C LEU A 212 -3.20 -19.80 -3.11
N LEU A 213 -3.10 -18.50 -2.82
CA LEU A 213 -1.85 -17.76 -2.99
C LEU A 213 -0.77 -18.27 -2.04
N LEU A 214 -1.11 -18.52 -0.78
CA LEU A 214 -0.18 -19.05 0.23
C LEU A 214 0.29 -20.46 -0.14
N GLU A 215 -0.61 -21.33 -0.60
CA GLU A 215 -0.26 -22.66 -1.14
C GLU A 215 0.73 -22.57 -2.30
N GLU A 216 0.43 -21.72 -3.30
CA GLU A 216 1.27 -21.55 -4.49
C GLU A 216 2.65 -20.98 -4.16
N LEU A 217 2.73 -19.99 -3.27
CA LEU A 217 3.99 -19.37 -2.86
C LEU A 217 4.84 -20.35 -2.04
N THR A 218 4.23 -21.12 -1.15
CA THR A 218 4.89 -22.16 -0.38
C THR A 218 5.46 -23.26 -1.29
N ALA A 219 4.69 -23.73 -2.26
CA ALA A 219 5.13 -24.72 -3.25
C ALA A 219 6.32 -24.23 -4.07
N LYS A 220 6.44 -22.92 -4.30
CA LYS A 220 7.58 -22.28 -4.96
C LYS A 220 8.72 -21.88 -4.02
N HIS A 221 8.62 -22.25 -2.75
CA HIS A 221 9.60 -21.89 -1.70
C HIS A 221 9.76 -20.37 -1.49
N PHE A 222 8.71 -19.60 -1.69
CA PHE A 222 8.67 -18.20 -1.28
C PHE A 222 8.26 -18.09 0.17
N GLN A 223 8.93 -17.20 0.91
CA GLN A 223 8.54 -16.80 2.25
C GLN A 223 7.89 -15.42 2.22
N LEU A 224 6.80 -15.25 2.95
CA LEU A 224 6.16 -13.95 3.15
C LEU A 224 6.71 -13.34 4.45
N ILE A 225 7.48 -12.27 4.30
CA ILE A 225 8.21 -11.60 5.39
C ILE A 225 7.77 -10.13 5.53
N LEU A 226 8.17 -9.54 6.65
CA LEU A 226 8.14 -8.10 6.86
C LEU A 226 9.54 -7.57 6.54
N PRO A 227 9.72 -6.79 5.46
CA PRO A 227 11.02 -6.25 5.12
C PRO A 227 11.43 -5.18 6.14
N GLU A 228 12.72 -5.13 6.48
CA GLU A 228 13.25 -4.06 7.30
C GLU A 228 13.34 -2.74 6.50
N PRO A 229 13.17 -1.57 7.17
CA PRO A 229 13.26 -0.27 6.50
C PRO A 229 14.54 -0.05 5.68
N LYS A 230 15.68 -0.62 6.13
CA LYS A 230 16.97 -0.55 5.40
C LYS A 230 16.96 -1.31 4.07
N GLU A 231 16.21 -2.39 3.94
CA GLU A 231 16.10 -3.18 2.70
C GLU A 231 15.36 -2.43 1.60
N LEU A 232 14.46 -1.54 1.99
CA LEU A 232 13.67 -0.72 1.08
C LEU A 232 14.43 0.52 0.55
N LEU A 233 15.54 0.87 1.22
CA LEU A 233 16.41 2.00 0.80
C LEU A 233 17.41 1.62 -0.30
N ALA A 234 17.68 0.34 -0.49
CA ALA A 234 18.69 -0.15 -1.43
C ALA A 234 18.29 -0.10 -2.92
N GLY A 235 17.03 0.21 -3.26
CA GLY A 235 16.58 0.40 -4.64
C GLY A 235 16.55 1.87 -5.03
N ARG A 236 17.49 2.37 -5.84
CA ARG A 236 17.57 3.68 -6.54
C ARG A 236 17.28 4.97 -5.73
N VAL A 237 17.02 4.90 -4.42
CA VAL A 237 16.70 6.03 -3.55
C VAL A 237 17.88 6.43 -2.66
N GLN A 238 19.02 5.74 -2.76
CA GLN A 238 20.22 6.03 -1.96
C GLN A 238 20.77 7.46 -2.11
N SER A 239 20.41 8.18 -3.17
CA SER A 239 21.00 9.51 -3.44
C SER A 239 20.25 10.70 -2.85
N VAL A 240 19.09 10.53 -2.22
CA VAL A 240 18.23 11.66 -1.78
C VAL A 240 18.19 11.82 -0.24
N TRP A 241 18.58 10.80 0.53
CA TRP A 241 18.34 10.79 1.99
C TRP A 241 19.60 10.72 2.85
N GLU A 242 20.81 10.66 2.24
CA GLU A 242 22.09 10.66 3.00
C GLU A 242 22.62 12.06 3.33
N THR A 243 21.89 13.13 2.97
CA THR A 243 22.28 14.51 3.26
C THR A 243 21.17 15.26 4.01
N SER A 244 20.89 14.87 5.24
CA SER A 244 20.26 15.78 6.23
C SER A 244 20.45 15.23 7.63
#